data_b57c00668a79970b68582bc6c20e966e
#
_entry.id   b57c00668a79970b68582bc6c20e966e
#
_cell.length_a   1.000
_cell.length_b   1.000
_cell.length_c   1.000
_cell.angle_alpha   90.00
_cell.angle_beta   90.00
_cell.angle_gamma   90.00
#
_symmetry.space_group_name_H-M   'P 1'
#
loop_
_entity.id
_entity.type
_entity.pdbx_description
1 polymer ?
#
loop_
_entity_poly.entity_id
_entity_poly.type
_entity_poly.pdbx_seq_one_letter_code
_entity_poly.pdbx_strand_id
1 'polypeptide(L)'
;MPTKTKRSLEPIIFLVIFLGIFCLIGSKMGAANMLSTMMNTAYALLMDTVFYIMAIAVLAGAVSALLSEFGVVDLINKLVSPLMKPLFGLPGAASLGIITTYLSDNPAILALANDGKFRGYFKKYQLPALTNLGTAFGMGLIVTTFMIGIKSPTGENLVVAALIGNLGAFIGSIVSARLMLMQTKKIFGTEAMCDPLETVSGSEEQEKGTQVANSLFQQHKRRLTRGHHMVVIT
;
A
#
# COMPACT_ATOMS: atom_id res chain seq x y z
N MET A 1 -24.90 -18.51 -19.17
CA MET A 1 -24.10 -17.93 -20.28
C MET A 1 -24.52 -16.49 -20.44
N PRO A 2 -23.71 -15.47 -20.15
CA PRO A 2 -24.06 -14.08 -20.43
C PRO A 2 -23.91 -13.86 -21.94
N THR A 3 -24.97 -13.40 -22.56
CA THR A 3 -25.10 -13.18 -23.98
C THR A 3 -24.04 -12.20 -24.50
N LYS A 4 -23.31 -12.57 -25.53
CA LYS A 4 -22.26 -11.79 -26.21
C LYS A 4 -22.66 -10.35 -26.58
N THR A 5 -23.95 -10.06 -26.67
CA THR A 5 -24.49 -8.73 -27.04
C THR A 5 -24.37 -7.66 -25.95
N LYS A 6 -24.38 -8.04 -24.66
CA LYS A 6 -24.18 -7.06 -23.56
C LYS A 6 -22.75 -6.52 -23.46
N ARG A 7 -21.76 -7.31 -23.86
CA ARG A 7 -20.35 -6.91 -23.78
C ARG A 7 -19.92 -5.86 -24.79
N SER A 8 -20.64 -5.72 -25.91
CA SER A 8 -20.32 -4.73 -26.96
C SER A 8 -20.93 -3.35 -26.70
N LEU A 9 -21.95 -3.24 -25.86
CA LEU A 9 -22.60 -1.97 -25.50
C LEU A 9 -21.87 -1.22 -24.40
N GLU A 10 -21.26 -1.91 -23.44
CA GLU A 10 -20.54 -1.30 -22.32
C GLU A 10 -19.42 -0.34 -22.75
N PRO A 11 -18.50 -0.72 -23.69
CA PRO A 11 -17.45 0.20 -24.14
C PRO A 11 -18.00 1.39 -24.92
N ILE A 12 -19.08 1.19 -25.68
CA ILE A 12 -19.72 2.28 -26.44
C ILE A 12 -20.38 3.28 -25.48
N ILE A 13 -21.12 2.79 -24.47
CA ILE A 13 -21.74 3.63 -23.45
C ILE A 13 -20.67 4.39 -22.67
N PHE A 14 -19.60 3.72 -22.26
CA PHE A 14 -18.47 4.37 -21.59
C PHE A 14 -17.87 5.48 -22.45
N LEU A 15 -17.61 5.21 -23.73
CA LEU A 15 -17.01 6.17 -24.64
C LEU A 15 -17.91 7.39 -24.87
N VAL A 16 -19.22 7.18 -25.03
CA VAL A 16 -20.21 8.26 -25.19
C VAL A 16 -20.27 9.13 -23.93
N ILE A 17 -20.32 8.52 -22.74
CA ILE A 17 -20.33 9.26 -21.47
C ILE A 17 -19.02 10.02 -21.29
N PHE A 18 -17.88 9.37 -21.53
CA PHE A 18 -16.57 9.98 -21.38
C PHE A 18 -16.39 11.18 -22.32
N LEU A 19 -16.63 11.00 -23.61
CA LEU A 19 -16.54 12.09 -24.59
C LEU A 19 -17.59 13.17 -24.31
N GLY A 20 -18.81 12.80 -23.89
CA GLY A 20 -19.87 13.74 -23.52
C GLY A 20 -19.44 14.68 -22.41
N ILE A 21 -18.81 14.15 -21.35
CA ILE A 21 -18.30 14.97 -20.23
C ILE A 21 -17.23 15.94 -20.73
N PHE A 22 -16.26 15.47 -21.52
CA PHE A 22 -15.21 16.35 -22.07
C PHE A 22 -15.75 17.40 -23.02
N CYS A 23 -16.72 17.07 -23.85
CA CYS A 23 -17.39 18.02 -24.72
C CYS A 23 -18.17 19.08 -23.93
N LEU A 24 -18.87 18.70 -22.86
CA LEU A 24 -19.58 19.64 -21.98
C LEU A 24 -18.62 20.61 -21.28
N ILE A 25 -17.54 20.12 -20.74
CA ILE A 25 -16.51 20.95 -20.10
C ILE A 25 -15.84 21.87 -21.12
N GLY A 26 -15.44 21.34 -22.27
CA GLY A 26 -14.79 22.07 -23.34
C GLY A 26 -15.70 23.14 -23.96
N SER A 27 -17.01 22.92 -24.03
CA SER A 27 -17.97 23.91 -24.52
C SER A 27 -18.13 25.12 -23.56
N LYS A 28 -17.90 24.92 -22.25
CA LYS A 28 -17.99 26.00 -21.24
C LYS A 28 -16.67 26.76 -21.07
N MET A 29 -15.55 26.06 -21.11
CA MET A 29 -14.22 26.65 -20.86
C MET A 29 -13.44 27.01 -22.14
N GLY A 30 -13.86 26.47 -23.30
CA GLY A 30 -13.06 26.43 -24.51
C GLY A 30 -12.06 25.27 -24.51
N ALA A 31 -11.95 24.55 -25.63
CA ALA A 31 -11.11 23.35 -25.71
C ALA A 31 -9.63 23.60 -25.40
N ALA A 32 -9.07 24.71 -25.91
CA ALA A 32 -7.68 25.07 -25.63
C ALA A 32 -7.43 25.37 -24.15
N ASN A 33 -8.37 26.08 -23.51
CA ASN A 33 -8.25 26.41 -22.08
C ASN A 33 -8.43 25.19 -21.19
N MET A 34 -9.33 24.28 -21.56
CA MET A 34 -9.52 23.01 -20.87
C MET A 34 -8.24 22.17 -20.89
N LEU A 35 -7.61 22.00 -22.06
CA LEU A 35 -6.37 21.25 -22.21
C LEU A 35 -5.23 21.89 -21.43
N SER A 36 -5.07 23.22 -21.53
CA SER A 36 -4.05 23.97 -20.78
C SER A 36 -4.23 23.80 -19.27
N THR A 37 -5.46 23.90 -18.77
CA THR A 37 -5.76 23.72 -17.34
C THR A 37 -5.47 22.28 -16.90
N MET A 38 -5.84 21.27 -17.69
CA MET A 38 -5.54 19.87 -17.40
C MET A 38 -4.03 19.64 -17.31
N MET A 39 -3.26 20.15 -18.28
CA MET A 39 -1.80 20.00 -18.31
C MET A 39 -1.13 20.70 -17.11
N ASN A 40 -1.52 21.94 -16.84
CA ASN A 40 -0.97 22.70 -15.72
C ASN A 40 -1.32 22.08 -14.38
N THR A 41 -2.56 21.57 -14.21
CA THR A 41 -2.96 20.87 -13.00
C THR A 41 -2.20 19.55 -12.83
N ALA A 42 -2.06 18.77 -13.90
CA ALA A 42 -1.30 17.53 -13.87
C ALA A 42 0.17 17.78 -13.51
N TYR A 43 0.78 18.82 -14.10
CA TYR A 43 2.16 19.22 -13.81
C TYR A 43 2.34 19.66 -12.36
N ALA A 44 1.45 20.53 -11.86
CA ALA A 44 1.50 21.01 -10.49
C ALA A 44 1.32 19.87 -9.48
N LEU A 45 0.33 18.97 -9.70
CA LEU A 45 0.14 17.81 -8.85
C LEU A 45 1.36 16.88 -8.85
N LEU A 46 1.97 16.66 -10.01
CA LEU A 46 3.16 15.81 -10.12
C LEU A 46 4.36 16.43 -9.39
N MET A 47 4.66 17.70 -9.65
CA MET A 47 5.85 18.37 -9.10
C MET A 47 5.68 18.75 -7.63
N ASP A 48 4.59 19.39 -7.27
CA ASP A 48 4.41 19.95 -5.94
C ASP A 48 3.90 18.93 -4.91
N THR A 49 3.19 17.88 -5.38
CA THR A 49 2.62 16.90 -4.47
C THR A 49 3.33 15.55 -4.55
N VAL A 50 3.37 14.94 -5.74
CA VAL A 50 3.89 13.57 -5.88
C VAL A 50 5.38 13.50 -5.57
N PHE A 51 6.20 14.37 -6.17
CA PHE A 51 7.64 14.37 -5.89
C PHE A 51 7.97 14.77 -4.44
N TYR A 52 7.19 15.66 -3.85
CA TYR A 52 7.34 16.01 -2.43
C TYR A 52 7.04 14.80 -1.53
N ILE A 53 5.94 14.07 -1.77
CA ILE A 53 5.61 12.85 -1.02
C ILE A 53 6.68 11.77 -1.24
N MET A 54 7.19 11.61 -2.47
CA MET A 54 8.26 10.66 -2.76
C MET A 54 9.54 10.98 -1.99
N ALA A 55 9.93 12.26 -1.92
CA ALA A 55 11.10 12.67 -1.15
C ALA A 55 10.93 12.36 0.35
N ILE A 56 9.75 12.62 0.92
CA ILE A 56 9.43 12.26 2.30
C ILE A 56 9.46 10.74 2.49
N ALA A 57 8.90 9.97 1.55
CA ALA A 57 8.90 8.51 1.62
C ALA A 57 10.32 7.92 1.63
N VAL A 58 11.23 8.49 0.82
CA VAL A 58 12.65 8.09 0.82
C VAL A 58 13.32 8.39 2.16
N LEU A 59 13.11 9.60 2.70
CA LEU A 59 13.66 9.98 4.01
C LEU A 59 13.08 9.13 5.14
N ALA A 60 11.76 8.93 5.16
CA ALA A 60 11.09 8.08 6.14
C ALA A 60 11.56 6.62 6.04
N GLY A 61 11.76 6.11 4.82
CA GLY A 61 12.32 4.79 4.57
C GLY A 61 13.75 4.65 5.11
N ALA A 62 14.60 5.66 4.90
CA ALA A 62 15.95 5.68 5.44
C ALA A 62 15.95 5.68 6.99
N VAL A 63 15.11 6.51 7.61
CA VAL A 63 14.95 6.52 9.08
C VAL A 63 14.43 5.18 9.59
N SER A 64 13.43 4.61 8.92
CA SER A 64 12.90 3.28 9.26
C SER A 64 13.96 2.18 9.18
N ALA A 65 14.81 2.19 8.15
CA ALA A 65 15.92 1.25 8.01
C ALA A 65 16.94 1.40 9.16
N LEU A 66 17.31 2.63 9.51
CA LEU A 66 18.17 2.89 10.66
C LEU A 66 17.55 2.40 11.97
N LEU A 67 16.28 2.69 12.23
CA LEU A 67 15.58 2.21 13.43
C LEU A 67 15.56 0.68 13.51
N SER A 68 15.41 0.01 12.38
CA SER A 68 15.47 -1.46 12.31
C SER A 68 16.87 -1.99 12.58
N GLU A 69 17.89 -1.39 11.98
CA GLU A 69 19.30 -1.81 12.14
C GLU A 69 19.77 -1.66 13.60
N PHE A 70 19.39 -0.58 14.25
CA PHE A 70 19.71 -0.35 15.67
C PHE A 70 18.79 -1.11 16.64
N GLY A 71 17.90 -1.98 16.17
CA GLY A 71 17.01 -2.80 17.01
C GLY A 71 15.90 -2.01 17.72
N VAL A 72 15.67 -0.75 17.35
CA VAL A 72 14.59 0.08 17.94
C VAL A 72 13.22 -0.51 17.59
N VAL A 73 13.07 -1.05 16.39
CA VAL A 73 11.83 -1.73 15.97
C VAL A 73 11.53 -2.93 16.86
N ASP A 74 12.55 -3.73 17.22
CA ASP A 74 12.40 -4.87 18.12
C ASP A 74 12.03 -4.44 19.54
N LEU A 75 12.61 -3.33 20.01
CA LEU A 75 12.27 -2.75 21.31
C LEU A 75 10.80 -2.31 21.35
N ILE A 76 10.35 -1.57 20.35
CA ILE A 76 8.95 -1.13 20.22
C ILE A 76 8.03 -2.34 20.13
N ASN A 77 8.40 -3.34 19.31
CA ASN A 77 7.65 -4.58 19.18
C ASN A 77 7.47 -5.30 20.53
N LYS A 78 8.54 -5.41 21.30
CA LYS A 78 8.51 -6.02 22.64
C LYS A 78 7.60 -5.26 23.61
N LEU A 79 7.59 -3.93 23.53
CA LEU A 79 6.74 -3.07 24.36
C LEU A 79 5.27 -3.14 23.96
N VAL A 80 4.98 -3.17 22.66
CA VAL A 80 3.61 -3.13 22.09
C VAL A 80 2.96 -4.51 22.07
N SER A 81 3.76 -5.57 21.92
CA SER A 81 3.28 -6.95 21.83
C SER A 81 2.27 -7.36 22.93
N PRO A 82 2.49 -7.07 24.23
CA PRO A 82 1.53 -7.45 25.28
C PRO A 82 0.18 -6.71 25.16
N LEU A 83 0.18 -5.51 24.56
CA LEU A 83 -1.05 -4.73 24.36
C LEU A 83 -1.93 -5.25 23.20
N MET A 84 -1.38 -6.07 22.31
CA MET A 84 -2.11 -6.57 21.15
C MET A 84 -3.33 -7.40 21.54
N LYS A 85 -3.20 -8.25 22.54
CA LYS A 85 -4.28 -9.13 22.98
C LYS A 85 -5.45 -8.36 23.63
N PRO A 86 -5.24 -7.46 24.62
CA PRO A 86 -6.33 -6.71 25.23
C PRO A 86 -6.95 -5.66 24.31
N LEU A 87 -6.16 -4.97 23.48
CA LEU A 87 -6.69 -3.91 22.59
C LEU A 87 -7.32 -4.49 21.32
N PHE A 88 -6.56 -5.26 20.57
CA PHE A 88 -6.96 -5.73 19.23
C PHE A 88 -7.56 -7.15 19.22
N GLY A 89 -7.34 -7.95 20.28
CA GLY A 89 -7.74 -9.37 20.30
C GLY A 89 -6.87 -10.26 19.40
N LEU A 90 -5.70 -9.79 19.03
CA LEU A 90 -4.72 -10.47 18.19
C LEU A 90 -3.52 -10.95 19.01
N PRO A 91 -2.78 -11.97 18.55
CA PRO A 91 -1.54 -12.38 19.20
C PRO A 91 -0.48 -11.28 19.13
N GLY A 92 0.51 -11.34 20.05
CA GLY A 92 1.57 -10.35 20.13
C GLY A 92 2.35 -10.14 18.83
N ALA A 93 2.48 -11.17 18.00
CA ALA A 93 3.12 -11.09 16.69
C ALA A 93 2.47 -10.03 15.75
N ALA A 94 1.20 -9.68 15.97
CA ALA A 94 0.53 -8.64 15.19
C ALA A 94 1.20 -7.26 15.31
N SER A 95 1.90 -6.98 16.44
CA SER A 95 2.62 -5.72 16.63
C SER A 95 3.69 -5.51 15.58
N LEU A 96 4.40 -6.56 15.16
CA LEU A 96 5.38 -6.48 14.08
C LEU A 96 4.71 -6.01 12.77
N GLY A 97 3.54 -6.58 12.44
CA GLY A 97 2.79 -6.15 11.26
C GLY A 97 2.37 -4.69 11.31
N ILE A 98 1.89 -4.20 12.46
CA ILE A 98 1.51 -2.80 12.65
C ILE A 98 2.72 -1.88 12.52
N ILE A 99 3.83 -2.20 13.20
CA ILE A 99 5.04 -1.37 13.22
C ILE A 99 5.65 -1.28 11.82
N THR A 100 5.81 -2.41 11.14
CA THR A 100 6.37 -2.43 9.78
C THR A 100 5.50 -1.65 8.81
N THR A 101 4.18 -1.77 8.92
CA THR A 101 3.24 -1.05 8.04
C THR A 101 3.22 0.46 8.34
N TYR A 102 3.30 0.86 9.60
CA TYR A 102 3.39 2.27 10.00
C TYR A 102 4.67 2.94 9.49
N LEU A 103 5.79 2.21 9.52
CA LEU A 103 7.09 2.68 9.07
C LEU A 103 7.24 2.64 7.54
N SER A 104 6.46 1.82 6.84
CA SER A 104 6.54 1.67 5.38
C SER A 104 5.19 1.90 4.71
N ASP A 105 4.49 0.82 4.28
CA ASP A 105 3.23 0.90 3.54
C ASP A 105 2.38 -0.37 3.74
N ASN A 106 1.12 -0.32 3.29
CA ASN A 106 0.15 -1.43 3.34
C ASN A 106 0.68 -2.77 2.81
N PRO A 107 1.44 -2.84 1.70
CA PRO A 107 1.99 -4.10 1.21
C PRO A 107 2.84 -4.85 2.24
N ALA A 108 3.44 -4.16 3.21
CA ALA A 108 4.29 -4.79 4.23
C ALA A 108 3.51 -5.80 5.10
N ILE A 109 2.31 -5.45 5.55
CA ILE A 109 1.49 -6.37 6.35
C ILE A 109 0.94 -7.52 5.51
N LEU A 110 0.68 -7.28 4.22
CA LEU A 110 0.24 -8.33 3.30
C LEU A 110 1.38 -9.32 3.03
N ALA A 111 2.61 -8.83 2.85
CA ALA A 111 3.79 -9.67 2.69
C ALA A 111 4.01 -10.54 3.94
N LEU A 112 3.93 -9.96 5.15
CA LEU A 112 3.99 -10.70 6.40
C LEU A 112 2.85 -11.71 6.54
N ALA A 113 1.62 -11.34 6.19
CA ALA A 113 0.46 -12.24 6.24
C ALA A 113 0.57 -13.43 5.27
N ASN A 114 1.40 -13.32 4.23
CA ASN A 114 1.71 -14.39 3.28
C ASN A 114 2.96 -15.19 3.66
N ASP A 115 3.77 -14.72 4.60
CA ASP A 115 4.90 -15.49 5.12
C ASP A 115 4.42 -16.68 5.95
N GLY A 116 4.84 -17.88 5.59
CA GLY A 116 4.38 -19.12 6.20
C GLY A 116 4.71 -19.23 7.69
N LYS A 117 5.86 -18.71 8.14
CA LYS A 117 6.26 -18.72 9.56
C LYS A 117 5.45 -17.71 10.36
N PHE A 118 5.27 -16.52 9.81
CA PHE A 118 4.52 -15.46 10.47
C PHE A 118 3.03 -15.81 10.58
N ARG A 119 2.42 -16.41 9.54
CA ARG A 119 1.03 -16.90 9.57
C ARG A 119 0.77 -17.92 10.67
N GLY A 120 1.73 -18.75 10.98
CA GLY A 120 1.62 -19.78 12.03
C GLY A 120 1.33 -19.23 13.44
N TYR A 121 1.56 -17.95 13.69
CA TYR A 121 1.18 -17.30 14.94
C TYR A 121 -0.30 -16.93 15.03
N PHE A 122 -1.06 -17.03 13.93
CA PHE A 122 -2.44 -16.57 13.83
C PHE A 122 -3.42 -17.71 13.56
N LYS A 123 -4.61 -17.58 14.10
CA LYS A 123 -5.76 -18.39 13.70
C LYS A 123 -6.37 -17.86 12.40
N LYS A 124 -7.02 -18.72 11.62
CA LYS A 124 -7.64 -18.34 10.32
C LYS A 124 -8.55 -17.12 10.43
N TYR A 125 -9.34 -17.00 11.50
CA TYR A 125 -10.22 -15.85 11.72
C TYR A 125 -9.48 -14.55 12.08
N GLN A 126 -8.21 -14.61 12.50
CA GLN A 126 -7.42 -13.45 12.90
C GLN A 126 -6.69 -12.79 11.72
N LEU A 127 -6.41 -13.55 10.68
CA LEU A 127 -5.64 -13.07 9.53
C LEU A 127 -6.32 -11.88 8.80
N PRO A 128 -7.64 -11.90 8.52
CA PRO A 128 -8.32 -10.74 7.93
C PRO A 128 -8.28 -9.50 8.82
N ALA A 129 -8.35 -9.67 10.16
CA ALA A 129 -8.24 -8.55 11.08
C ALA A 129 -6.81 -7.97 11.09
N LEU A 130 -5.78 -8.81 10.98
CA LEU A 130 -4.40 -8.38 10.83
C LEU A 130 -4.20 -7.54 9.57
N THR A 131 -4.65 -8.04 8.41
CA THR A 131 -4.50 -7.30 7.13
C THR A 131 -5.29 -5.99 7.11
N ASN A 132 -6.45 -5.95 7.79
CA ASN A 132 -7.22 -4.72 7.94
C ASN A 132 -6.48 -3.62 8.73
N LEU A 133 -5.61 -3.99 9.67
CA LEU A 133 -4.76 -3.01 10.38
C LEU A 133 -3.79 -2.28 9.44
N GLY A 134 -3.42 -2.90 8.31
CA GLY A 134 -2.65 -2.26 7.26
C GLY A 134 -3.30 -0.99 6.72
N THR A 135 -4.63 -1.00 6.59
CA THR A 135 -5.38 0.18 6.13
C THR A 135 -5.33 1.33 7.13
N ALA A 136 -5.34 1.04 8.43
CA ALA A 136 -5.31 2.06 9.48
C ALA A 136 -3.91 2.65 9.71
N PHE A 137 -2.87 1.84 9.56
CA PHE A 137 -1.49 2.22 9.88
C PHE A 137 -0.59 2.38 8.66
N GLY A 138 -1.07 2.04 7.45
CA GLY A 138 -0.29 2.16 6.23
C GLY A 138 0.18 3.58 5.97
N MET A 139 1.45 3.73 5.64
CA MET A 139 2.10 5.02 5.41
C MET A 139 2.06 5.98 6.62
N GLY A 140 1.83 5.49 7.84
CA GLY A 140 1.62 6.32 9.02
C GLY A 140 2.75 7.32 9.27
N LEU A 141 4.02 6.88 9.19
CA LEU A 141 5.18 7.74 9.33
C LEU A 141 5.26 8.77 8.19
N ILE A 142 5.03 8.34 6.95
CA ILE A 142 5.09 9.20 5.76
C ILE A 142 4.01 10.28 5.83
N VAL A 143 2.76 9.91 6.11
CA VAL A 143 1.63 10.84 6.22
C VAL A 143 1.85 11.81 7.38
N THR A 144 2.31 11.33 8.53
CA THR A 144 2.59 12.17 9.70
C THR A 144 3.68 13.19 9.37
N THR A 145 4.78 12.76 8.76
CA THR A 145 5.89 13.65 8.38
C THR A 145 5.45 14.65 7.31
N PHE A 146 4.65 14.21 6.33
CA PHE A 146 4.08 15.08 5.32
C PHE A 146 3.21 16.18 5.96
N MET A 147 2.29 15.82 6.85
CA MET A 147 1.42 16.78 7.53
C MET A 147 2.19 17.78 8.38
N ILE A 148 3.25 17.34 9.06
CA ILE A 148 4.12 18.24 9.84
C ILE A 148 4.90 19.19 8.94
N GLY A 149 5.30 18.73 7.75
CA GLY A 149 6.07 19.52 6.77
C GLY A 149 5.24 20.57 6.02
N ILE A 150 3.93 20.41 5.93
CA ILE A 150 3.05 21.38 5.27
C ILE A 150 2.82 22.59 6.19
N LYS A 151 2.97 23.78 5.62
CA LYS A 151 2.55 25.00 6.27
C LYS A 151 1.09 25.31 5.92
N SER A 152 0.27 25.52 6.94
CA SER A 152 -1.09 26.02 6.74
C SER A 152 -1.06 27.39 6.03
N PRO A 153 -2.11 27.74 5.23
CA PRO A 153 -2.27 29.08 4.69
C PRO A 153 -2.28 30.17 5.78
N THR A 154 -2.65 29.82 7.01
CA THR A 154 -2.63 30.70 8.20
C THR A 154 -1.24 30.78 8.86
N GLY A 155 -0.24 30.05 8.35
CA GLY A 155 1.12 29.98 8.92
C GLY A 155 1.26 29.06 10.13
N GLU A 156 0.20 28.43 10.58
CA GLU A 156 0.22 27.46 11.69
C GLU A 156 0.82 26.13 11.25
N ASN A 157 1.52 25.45 12.15
CA ASN A 157 1.99 24.10 11.91
C ASN A 157 0.89 23.06 12.14
N LEU A 158 0.89 21.99 11.36
CA LEU A 158 -0.13 20.94 11.43
C LEU A 158 0.26 19.77 12.36
N VAL A 159 1.20 19.98 13.27
CA VAL A 159 1.68 18.92 14.21
C VAL A 159 0.53 18.37 15.04
N VAL A 160 -0.28 19.25 15.62
CA VAL A 160 -1.43 18.85 16.47
C VAL A 160 -2.46 18.07 15.65
N ALA A 161 -2.76 18.52 14.42
CA ALA A 161 -3.68 17.83 13.53
C ALA A 161 -3.14 16.43 13.15
N ALA A 162 -1.85 16.29 12.88
CA ALA A 162 -1.20 15.01 12.60
C ALA A 162 -1.29 14.05 13.80
N LEU A 163 -1.06 14.56 15.03
CA LEU A 163 -1.18 13.76 16.26
C LEU A 163 -2.63 13.30 16.52
N ILE A 164 -3.60 14.19 16.33
CA ILE A 164 -5.04 13.85 16.46
C ILE A 164 -5.42 12.80 15.40
N GLY A 165 -4.93 12.94 14.16
CA GLY A 165 -5.15 11.97 13.10
C GLY A 165 -4.59 10.59 13.44
N ASN A 166 -3.36 10.51 13.97
CA ASN A 166 -2.77 9.26 14.44
C ASN A 166 -3.56 8.63 15.60
N LEU A 167 -4.02 9.44 16.55
CA LEU A 167 -4.87 8.97 17.64
C LEU A 167 -6.20 8.43 17.13
N GLY A 168 -6.82 9.12 16.17
CA GLY A 168 -8.02 8.66 15.48
C GLY A 168 -7.83 7.34 14.74
N ALA A 169 -6.72 7.21 14.01
CA ALA A 169 -6.34 5.96 13.35
C ALA A 169 -6.15 4.80 14.34
N PHE A 170 -5.50 5.07 15.48
CA PHE A 170 -5.30 4.09 16.54
C PHE A 170 -6.63 3.61 17.15
N ILE A 171 -7.51 4.54 17.54
CA ILE A 171 -8.83 4.19 18.10
C ILE A 171 -9.69 3.46 17.04
N GLY A 172 -9.74 4.00 15.82
CA GLY A 172 -10.47 3.40 14.71
C GLY A 172 -9.99 1.99 14.37
N SER A 173 -8.69 1.75 14.43
CA SER A 173 -8.09 0.43 14.19
C SER A 173 -8.49 -0.60 15.25
N ILE A 174 -8.59 -0.21 16.53
CA ILE A 174 -9.08 -1.08 17.60
C ILE A 174 -10.53 -1.51 17.33
N VAL A 175 -11.39 -0.55 17.04
CA VAL A 175 -12.81 -0.81 16.75
C VAL A 175 -12.95 -1.70 15.51
N SER A 176 -12.25 -1.34 14.42
CA SER A 176 -12.28 -2.09 13.16
C SER A 176 -11.79 -3.52 13.32
N ALA A 177 -10.65 -3.74 13.98
CA ALA A 177 -10.12 -5.07 14.23
C ALA A 177 -11.06 -5.92 15.08
N ARG A 178 -11.68 -5.34 16.12
CA ARG A 178 -12.66 -6.05 16.97
C ARG A 178 -13.91 -6.44 16.19
N LEU A 179 -14.46 -5.54 15.39
CA LEU A 179 -15.62 -5.83 14.54
C LEU A 179 -15.29 -6.91 13.51
N MET A 180 -14.13 -6.82 12.87
CA MET A 180 -13.68 -7.82 11.92
C MET A 180 -13.55 -9.21 12.59
N LEU A 181 -12.92 -9.29 13.77
CA LEU A 181 -12.80 -10.53 14.52
C LEU A 181 -14.17 -11.13 14.89
N MET A 182 -15.15 -10.30 15.23
CA MET A 182 -16.50 -10.78 15.52
C MET A 182 -17.16 -11.44 14.30
N GLN A 183 -16.98 -10.87 13.12
CA GLN A 183 -17.52 -11.41 11.88
C GLN A 183 -16.75 -12.63 11.41
N THR A 184 -15.43 -12.58 11.40
CA THR A 184 -14.58 -13.68 10.90
C THR A 184 -14.63 -14.91 11.79
N LYS A 185 -14.85 -14.79 13.10
CA LYS A 185 -15.13 -15.91 13.99
C LYS A 185 -16.37 -16.71 13.58
N LYS A 186 -17.40 -16.03 13.09
CA LYS A 186 -18.63 -16.69 12.61
C LYS A 186 -18.39 -17.47 11.32
N ILE A 187 -17.45 -17.01 10.47
CA ILE A 187 -17.17 -17.60 9.16
C ILE A 187 -16.16 -18.75 9.27
N PHE A 188 -15.05 -18.54 9.98
CA PHE A 188 -13.92 -19.47 10.03
C PHE A 188 -13.87 -20.34 11.30
N GLY A 189 -14.76 -20.08 12.28
CA GLY A 189 -14.65 -20.70 13.59
C GLY A 189 -13.47 -20.18 14.43
N THR A 190 -13.30 -20.71 15.64
CA THR A 190 -12.30 -20.20 16.60
C THR A 190 -11.06 -21.09 16.73
N GLU A 191 -11.07 -22.30 16.17
CA GLU A 191 -10.07 -23.34 16.44
C GLU A 191 -9.01 -23.49 15.36
N ALA A 192 -9.37 -23.22 14.10
CA ALA A 192 -8.49 -23.45 12.95
C ALA A 192 -7.29 -22.50 12.98
N MET A 193 -6.08 -23.05 13.12
CA MET A 193 -4.83 -22.34 12.90
C MET A 193 -4.59 -22.11 11.41
N CYS A 194 -3.81 -21.07 11.07
CA CYS A 194 -3.33 -20.93 9.71
C CYS A 194 -2.26 -21.99 9.44
N ASP A 195 -2.41 -22.70 8.32
CA ASP A 195 -1.39 -23.67 7.89
C ASP A 195 -0.14 -22.93 7.43
N PRO A 196 1.07 -23.25 7.96
CA PRO A 196 2.30 -22.63 7.52
C PRO A 196 2.63 -22.90 6.05
N LEU A 197 2.04 -23.95 5.47
CA LEU A 197 2.28 -24.44 4.11
C LEU A 197 1.22 -24.01 3.09
N GLU A 198 0.11 -23.39 3.51
CA GLU A 198 -0.84 -22.78 2.55
C GLU A 198 -0.18 -21.51 1.97
N THR A 199 0.74 -21.70 1.02
CA THR A 199 1.10 -20.64 0.08
C THR A 199 -0.15 -20.27 -0.70
N VAL A 200 -0.68 -19.08 -0.45
CA VAL A 200 -1.76 -18.53 -1.27
C VAL A 200 -1.25 -18.53 -2.72
N SER A 201 -2.02 -19.07 -3.65
CA SER A 201 -1.68 -19.18 -5.08
C SER A 201 -1.25 -17.85 -5.76
N GLY A 202 -1.39 -16.72 -5.06
CA GLY A 202 -0.83 -15.44 -5.47
C GLY A 202 0.70 -15.34 -5.38
N SER A 203 1.36 -16.17 -4.57
CA SER A 203 2.83 -16.19 -4.51
C SER A 203 3.44 -16.87 -5.74
N GLU A 204 2.76 -17.85 -6.34
CA GLU A 204 3.19 -18.49 -7.58
C GLU A 204 3.13 -17.54 -8.79
N GLU A 205 2.14 -16.66 -8.86
CA GLU A 205 2.06 -15.64 -9.91
C GLU A 205 3.14 -14.56 -9.74
N GLN A 206 3.42 -14.17 -8.51
CA GLN A 206 4.47 -13.18 -8.21
C GLN A 206 5.86 -13.77 -8.41
N GLU A 207 6.07 -15.03 -8.07
CA GLU A 207 7.33 -15.74 -8.31
C GLU A 207 7.54 -16.02 -9.81
N LYS A 208 6.49 -16.41 -10.55
CA LYS A 208 6.49 -16.50 -12.02
C LYS A 208 6.75 -15.14 -12.67
N GLY A 209 6.12 -14.07 -12.18
CA GLY A 209 6.35 -12.70 -12.64
C GLY A 209 7.79 -12.26 -12.45
N THR A 210 8.38 -12.55 -11.27
CA THR A 210 9.78 -12.24 -10.96
C THR A 210 10.75 -13.09 -11.78
N GLN A 211 10.45 -14.37 -12.00
CA GLN A 211 11.26 -15.26 -12.86
C GLN A 211 11.21 -14.81 -14.32
N VAL A 212 10.04 -14.42 -14.84
CA VAL A 212 9.89 -13.86 -16.19
C VAL A 212 10.66 -12.55 -16.33
N ALA A 213 10.54 -11.63 -15.37
CA ALA A 213 11.29 -10.37 -15.38
C ALA A 213 12.80 -10.60 -15.35
N ASN A 214 13.27 -11.51 -14.50
CA ASN A 214 14.68 -11.88 -14.42
C ASN A 214 15.18 -12.56 -15.72
N SER A 215 14.38 -13.41 -16.33
CA SER A 215 14.73 -14.07 -17.60
C SER A 215 14.83 -13.05 -18.75
N LEU A 216 13.91 -12.08 -18.82
CA LEU A 216 13.94 -11.00 -19.80
C LEU A 216 15.13 -10.07 -19.58
N PHE A 217 15.46 -9.75 -18.32
CA PHE A 217 16.63 -8.95 -17.99
C PHE A 217 17.94 -9.65 -18.39
N GLN A 218 18.07 -10.94 -18.12
CA GLN A 218 19.23 -11.74 -18.55
C GLN A 218 19.32 -11.86 -20.08
N GLN A 219 18.19 -11.98 -20.75
CA GLN A 219 18.13 -12.02 -22.21
C GLN A 219 18.55 -10.69 -22.83
N HIS A 220 18.12 -9.57 -22.23
CA HIS A 220 18.54 -8.23 -22.65
C HIS A 220 20.03 -7.99 -22.41
N LYS A 221 20.56 -8.39 -21.26
CA LYS A 221 21.99 -8.33 -20.95
C LYS A 221 22.84 -9.13 -21.94
N ARG A 222 22.41 -10.35 -22.33
CA ARG A 222 23.09 -11.16 -23.34
C ARG A 222 23.08 -10.52 -24.74
N ARG A 223 22.01 -9.81 -25.10
CA ARG A 223 21.94 -9.06 -26.38
C ARG A 223 22.91 -7.89 -26.39
N LEU A 224 23.00 -7.14 -25.30
CA LEU A 224 23.95 -6.02 -25.17
C LEU A 224 25.40 -6.52 -25.23
N THR A 225 25.72 -7.62 -24.56
CA THR A 225 27.08 -8.19 -24.58
C THR A 225 27.48 -8.73 -25.97
N ARG A 226 26.53 -9.30 -26.74
CA ARG A 226 26.77 -9.70 -28.12
C ARG A 226 26.94 -8.53 -29.08
N GLY A 227 26.19 -7.42 -28.83
CA GLY A 227 26.33 -6.18 -29.61
C GLY A 227 27.71 -5.53 -29.45
N HIS A 228 28.30 -5.59 -28.26
CA HIS A 228 29.66 -5.08 -28.02
C HIS A 228 30.76 -5.90 -28.69
N HIS A 229 30.58 -7.21 -28.86
CA HIS A 229 31.55 -8.03 -29.58
C HIS A 229 31.54 -7.82 -31.11
N MET A 230 30.46 -7.25 -31.67
CA MET A 230 30.37 -6.97 -33.10
C MET A 230 30.96 -5.62 -33.50
N VAL A 231 31.16 -4.72 -32.56
CA VAL A 231 31.73 -3.36 -32.81
C VAL A 231 33.24 -3.32 -32.65
N VAL A 232 33.87 -4.38 -32.13
CA VAL A 232 35.35 -4.47 -31.94
C VAL A 232 36.04 -5.21 -33.10
N ILE A 233 35.32 -5.69 -34.12
CA ILE A 233 35.88 -6.45 -35.25
C ILE A 233 35.63 -5.73 -36.60
N THR A 234 35.32 -4.46 -36.60
CA THR A 234 35.43 -3.56 -37.74
C THR A 234 36.24 -2.35 -37.34
#